data_3ead45012626f15dd2f01c9691f696a0
#
_entry.id   3ead45012626f15dd2f01c9691f696a0
#
_cell.length_a   1.000
_cell.length_b   1.000
_cell.length_c   1.000
_cell.angle_alpha   90.00
_cell.angle_beta   90.00
_cell.angle_gamma   90.00
#
_symmetry.space_group_name_H-M   'P 1'
#
loop_
_entity.id
_entity.type
_entity.pdbx_description
1 polymer ?
#
loop_
_entity_poly.entity_id
_entity_poly.type
_entity_poly.pdbx_seq_one_letter_code
_entity_poly.pdbx_strand_id
1 'polypeptide(L)'
;QDTAGNIGNIASADYVSLAHEKGLKVWGLIDNFTADVSTTETLSQLASRQNIIQQLVQTALSVGLDGINVDFESLSEDAGPHFLEFLRELSIECHKNNLVVSVDNPVPEDFTSHYDRKEQGLVVDYVIIMGYDEHYVGSDAGSVASLPWVEQGVQDTIAEVTPERTILAIPFY
;
A
#
# COMPACT_ATOMS: atom_id res chain seq x y z
N GLN A 1 -7.02 4.31 11.95
CA GLN A 1 -8.10 3.32 12.02
C GLN A 1 -8.29 2.80 13.44
N ASP A 2 -9.42 2.16 13.72
CA ASP A 2 -9.69 1.46 14.96
C ASP A 2 -9.98 -0.03 14.71
N THR A 3 -10.17 -0.83 15.78
CA THR A 3 -10.43 -2.28 15.66
C THR A 3 -11.74 -2.62 14.94
N ALA A 4 -12.69 -1.69 14.85
CA ALA A 4 -13.92 -1.84 14.08
C ALA A 4 -13.73 -1.49 12.59
N GLY A 5 -12.54 -1.04 12.20
CA GLY A 5 -12.22 -0.64 10.83
C GLY A 5 -12.73 0.76 10.48
N ASN A 6 -12.98 1.65 11.44
CA ASN A 6 -13.23 3.05 11.12
C ASN A 6 -11.91 3.73 10.78
N ILE A 7 -11.91 4.53 9.71
CA ILE A 7 -10.73 5.24 9.20
C ILE A 7 -10.91 6.74 9.31
N GLY A 8 -9.80 7.46 9.51
CA GLY A 8 -9.75 8.91 9.32
C GLY A 8 -9.85 9.26 7.83
N ASN A 9 -10.32 10.45 7.52
CA ASN A 9 -10.45 10.90 6.13
C ASN A 9 -10.06 12.39 6.02
N ILE A 10 -9.06 12.67 5.18
CA ILE A 10 -8.60 14.02 4.82
C ILE A 10 -8.69 14.28 3.31
N ALA A 11 -9.32 13.37 2.55
CA ALA A 11 -9.44 13.50 1.09
C ALA A 11 -10.24 14.75 0.72
N SER A 12 -9.77 15.48 -0.29
CA SER A 12 -10.33 16.75 -0.73
C SER A 12 -10.73 16.71 -2.20
N ALA A 13 -12.00 16.93 -2.49
CA ALA A 13 -12.51 17.03 -3.86
C ALA A 13 -11.87 18.20 -4.63
N ASP A 14 -11.59 19.32 -3.96
CA ASP A 14 -10.94 20.48 -4.58
C ASP A 14 -9.52 20.14 -5.03
N TYR A 15 -8.76 19.39 -4.20
CA TYR A 15 -7.43 18.91 -4.57
C TYR A 15 -7.47 17.97 -5.77
N VAL A 16 -8.39 17.01 -5.76
CA VAL A 16 -8.57 16.06 -6.87
C VAL A 16 -8.94 16.80 -8.16
N SER A 17 -9.87 17.75 -8.10
CA SER A 17 -10.28 18.55 -9.25
C SER A 17 -9.10 19.35 -9.83
N LEU A 18 -8.30 19.99 -8.97
CA LEU A 18 -7.12 20.74 -9.39
C LEU A 18 -6.08 19.85 -10.08
N ALA A 19 -5.87 18.63 -9.58
CA ALA A 19 -4.97 17.65 -10.19
C ALA A 19 -5.50 17.19 -11.58
N HIS A 20 -6.80 16.91 -11.67
CA HIS A 20 -7.45 16.51 -12.92
C HIS A 20 -7.38 17.62 -13.97
N GLU A 21 -7.52 18.90 -13.60
CA GLU A 21 -7.32 20.05 -14.52
C GLU A 21 -5.89 20.10 -15.11
N LYS A 22 -4.92 19.50 -14.43
CA LYS A 22 -3.52 19.35 -14.90
C LYS A 22 -3.28 18.03 -15.63
N GLY A 23 -4.31 17.23 -15.84
CA GLY A 23 -4.19 15.92 -16.49
C GLY A 23 -3.55 14.84 -15.60
N LEU A 24 -3.50 15.05 -14.29
CA LEU A 24 -2.93 14.09 -13.33
C LEU A 24 -4.02 13.16 -12.79
N LYS A 25 -3.64 11.92 -12.48
CA LYS A 25 -4.43 10.97 -11.71
C LYS A 25 -4.12 11.11 -10.23
N VAL A 26 -5.11 10.85 -9.36
CA VAL A 26 -4.96 10.95 -7.90
C VAL A 26 -5.38 9.65 -7.25
N TRP A 27 -4.46 9.03 -6.51
CA TRP A 27 -4.74 7.89 -5.66
C TRP A 27 -4.75 8.34 -4.20
N GLY A 28 -5.76 7.92 -3.46
CA GLY A 28 -5.85 8.18 -2.02
C GLY A 28 -5.04 7.14 -1.27
N LEU A 29 -4.16 7.58 -0.35
CA LEU A 29 -3.36 6.70 0.47
C LEU A 29 -4.10 6.35 1.77
N ILE A 30 -4.04 5.09 2.18
CA ILE A 30 -4.37 4.62 3.52
C ILE A 30 -3.14 4.03 4.17
N ASP A 31 -2.84 4.44 5.40
CA ASP A 31 -1.74 3.94 6.22
C ASP A 31 -2.22 3.34 7.55
N ASN A 32 -1.29 2.68 8.27
CA ASN A 32 -1.52 2.15 9.61
C ASN A 32 -0.67 2.83 10.70
N PHE A 33 -0.02 3.97 10.41
CA PHE A 33 0.94 4.61 11.32
C PHE A 33 0.34 5.24 12.57
N THR A 34 -0.88 5.76 12.45
CA THR A 34 -1.54 6.48 13.55
C THR A 34 -2.52 5.60 14.34
N ALA A 35 -2.59 4.34 14.01
CA ALA A 35 -3.52 3.42 14.66
C ALA A 35 -2.93 2.89 15.97
N ASP A 36 -3.54 3.21 17.10
CA ASP A 36 -3.26 2.57 18.40
C ASP A 36 -3.83 1.14 18.48
N VAL A 37 -3.97 0.48 17.33
CA VAL A 37 -4.57 -0.85 17.23
C VAL A 37 -3.70 -1.78 16.39
N SER A 38 -3.73 -3.06 16.71
CA SER A 38 -3.03 -4.08 15.94
C SER A 38 -3.64 -4.21 14.55
N THR A 39 -2.82 -4.02 13.51
CA THR A 39 -3.22 -4.27 12.12
C THR A 39 -3.70 -5.72 11.94
N THR A 40 -3.02 -6.69 12.57
CA THR A 40 -3.43 -8.10 12.57
C THR A 40 -4.83 -8.28 13.14
N GLU A 41 -5.09 -7.69 14.32
CA GLU A 41 -6.41 -7.80 14.96
C GLU A 41 -7.51 -7.21 14.07
N THR A 42 -7.28 -6.02 13.53
CA THR A 42 -8.23 -5.33 12.65
C THR A 42 -8.49 -6.13 11.37
N LEU A 43 -7.43 -6.57 10.68
CA LEU A 43 -7.56 -7.26 9.40
C LEU A 43 -8.00 -8.73 9.53
N SER A 44 -7.83 -9.37 10.69
CA SER A 44 -8.37 -10.72 10.94
C SER A 44 -9.89 -10.77 11.00
N GLN A 45 -10.54 -9.64 11.31
CA GLN A 45 -11.98 -9.54 11.45
C GLN A 45 -12.63 -9.19 10.10
N LEU A 46 -13.46 -10.07 9.55
CA LEU A 46 -14.17 -9.83 8.29
C LEU A 46 -14.97 -8.50 8.31
N ALA A 47 -15.69 -8.24 9.40
CA ALA A 47 -16.51 -7.04 9.53
C ALA A 47 -15.66 -5.76 9.48
N SER A 48 -14.46 -5.77 10.11
CA SER A 48 -13.55 -4.63 10.11
C SER A 48 -12.95 -4.39 8.73
N ARG A 49 -12.49 -5.45 8.03
CA ARG A 49 -12.02 -5.34 6.64
C ARG A 49 -13.09 -4.77 5.73
N GLN A 50 -14.32 -5.30 5.79
CA GLN A 50 -15.44 -4.81 4.99
C GLN A 50 -15.78 -3.36 5.28
N ASN A 51 -15.71 -2.93 6.56
CA ASN A 51 -15.93 -1.56 6.95
C ASN A 51 -14.86 -0.62 6.38
N ILE A 52 -13.56 -0.99 6.46
CA ILE A 52 -12.46 -0.22 5.85
C ILE A 52 -12.70 -0.09 4.34
N ILE A 53 -12.92 -1.19 3.65
CA ILE A 53 -13.10 -1.22 2.19
C ILE A 53 -14.28 -0.35 1.76
N GLN A 54 -15.41 -0.46 2.45
CA GLN A 54 -16.58 0.36 2.16
C GLN A 54 -16.29 1.86 2.29
N GLN A 55 -15.63 2.27 3.37
CA GLN A 55 -15.27 3.68 3.58
C GLN A 55 -14.27 4.18 2.54
N LEU A 56 -13.26 3.38 2.18
CA LEU A 56 -12.27 3.73 1.15
C LEU A 56 -12.96 3.95 -0.21
N VAL A 57 -13.76 3.00 -0.65
CA VAL A 57 -14.46 3.09 -1.94
C VAL A 57 -15.46 4.25 -1.95
N GLN A 58 -16.24 4.42 -0.89
CA GLN A 58 -17.17 5.56 -0.79
C GLN A 58 -16.45 6.90 -0.81
N THR A 59 -15.33 7.03 -0.09
CA THR A 59 -14.51 8.24 -0.12
C THR A 59 -13.97 8.48 -1.52
N ALA A 60 -13.36 7.49 -2.15
CA ALA A 60 -12.80 7.60 -3.49
C ALA A 60 -13.85 8.10 -4.49
N LEU A 61 -15.03 7.51 -4.49
CA LEU A 61 -16.13 7.91 -5.38
C LEU A 61 -16.66 9.31 -5.07
N SER A 62 -16.75 9.68 -3.78
CA SER A 62 -17.32 10.97 -3.37
C SER A 62 -16.45 12.17 -3.73
N VAL A 63 -15.11 12.00 -3.73
CA VAL A 63 -14.17 13.07 -4.04
C VAL A 63 -13.53 12.94 -5.44
N GLY A 64 -13.83 11.85 -6.15
CA GLY A 64 -13.37 11.62 -7.53
C GLY A 64 -11.94 11.09 -7.65
N LEU A 65 -11.45 10.31 -6.67
CA LEU A 65 -10.14 9.64 -6.78
C LEU A 65 -10.13 8.65 -7.95
N ASP A 66 -8.96 8.43 -8.51
CA ASP A 66 -8.72 7.45 -9.59
C ASP A 66 -8.28 6.08 -9.05
N GLY A 67 -7.91 6.00 -7.78
CA GLY A 67 -7.45 4.77 -7.14
C GLY A 67 -7.17 4.90 -5.65
N ILE A 68 -6.71 3.80 -5.08
CA ILE A 68 -6.34 3.68 -3.66
C ILE A 68 -4.94 3.09 -3.58
N ASN A 69 -4.08 3.71 -2.79
CA ASN A 69 -2.77 3.20 -2.42
C ASN A 69 -2.81 2.70 -0.98
N VAL A 70 -2.32 1.49 -0.75
CA VAL A 70 -2.27 0.87 0.58
C VAL A 70 -0.83 0.87 1.07
N ASP A 71 -0.57 1.63 2.11
CA ASP A 71 0.75 1.81 2.74
C ASP A 71 0.71 1.28 4.19
N PHE A 72 0.64 -0.05 4.31
CA PHE A 72 0.64 -0.71 5.62
C PHE A 72 2.03 -1.26 5.91
N GLU A 73 2.70 -0.60 6.85
CA GLU A 73 4.07 -0.95 7.21
C GLU A 73 4.17 -1.73 8.53
N SER A 74 5.38 -2.26 8.77
CA SER A 74 5.72 -2.98 10.01
C SER A 74 4.74 -4.11 10.34
N LEU A 75 4.24 -4.77 9.32
CA LEU A 75 3.35 -5.92 9.49
C LEU A 75 4.09 -7.07 10.16
N SER A 76 3.45 -7.72 11.12
CA SER A 76 3.94 -8.99 11.67
C SER A 76 3.68 -10.15 10.71
N GLU A 77 4.40 -11.26 10.85
CA GLU A 77 4.16 -12.46 10.06
C GLU A 77 2.70 -12.94 10.13
N ASP A 78 2.09 -12.84 11.31
CA ASP A 78 0.69 -13.21 11.53
C ASP A 78 -0.29 -12.30 10.75
N ALA A 79 0.11 -11.08 10.41
CA ALA A 79 -0.71 -10.16 9.62
C ALA A 79 -0.74 -10.53 8.14
N GLY A 80 0.31 -11.17 7.62
CA GLY A 80 0.49 -11.41 6.18
C GLY A 80 -0.72 -12.01 5.47
N PRO A 81 -1.27 -13.16 5.93
CA PRO A 81 -2.45 -13.76 5.32
C PRO A 81 -3.70 -12.86 5.36
N HIS A 82 -3.89 -12.11 6.44
CA HIS A 82 -5.02 -11.19 6.60
C HIS A 82 -4.87 -9.95 5.73
N PHE A 83 -3.64 -9.48 5.57
CA PHE A 83 -3.31 -8.36 4.69
C PHE A 83 -3.56 -8.73 3.22
N LEU A 84 -3.11 -9.91 2.79
CA LEU A 84 -3.35 -10.39 1.45
C LEU A 84 -4.86 -10.57 1.16
N GLU A 85 -5.62 -11.07 2.13
CA GLU A 85 -7.08 -11.18 1.99
C GLU A 85 -7.75 -9.80 1.89
N PHE A 86 -7.30 -8.83 2.70
CA PHE A 86 -7.76 -7.45 2.60
C PHE A 86 -7.50 -6.87 1.21
N LEU A 87 -6.32 -7.06 0.64
CA LEU A 87 -5.99 -6.59 -0.71
C LEU A 87 -6.86 -7.25 -1.79
N ARG A 88 -7.17 -8.55 -1.66
CA ARG A 88 -8.07 -9.25 -2.57
C ARG A 88 -9.49 -8.67 -2.53
N GLU A 89 -10.04 -8.52 -1.32
CA GLU A 89 -11.38 -7.95 -1.12
C GLU A 89 -11.44 -6.49 -1.62
N LEU A 90 -10.43 -5.67 -1.31
CA LEU A 90 -10.32 -4.28 -1.75
C LEU A 90 -10.26 -4.18 -3.28
N SER A 91 -9.40 -4.98 -3.92
CA SER A 91 -9.24 -4.97 -5.38
C SER A 91 -10.55 -5.32 -6.08
N ILE A 92 -11.29 -6.31 -5.58
CA ILE A 92 -12.60 -6.67 -6.13
C ILE A 92 -13.56 -5.46 -6.11
N GLU A 93 -13.64 -4.76 -4.97
CA GLU A 93 -14.57 -3.63 -4.83
C GLU A 93 -14.09 -2.40 -5.62
N CYS A 94 -12.79 -2.13 -5.64
CA CYS A 94 -12.21 -1.05 -6.44
C CYS A 94 -12.42 -1.26 -7.93
N HIS A 95 -12.14 -2.45 -8.46
CA HIS A 95 -12.30 -2.74 -9.89
C HIS A 95 -13.75 -2.68 -10.36
N LYS A 96 -14.73 -3.03 -9.53
CA LYS A 96 -16.15 -2.81 -9.83
C LYS A 96 -16.49 -1.33 -10.05
N ASN A 97 -15.70 -0.44 -9.46
CA ASN A 97 -15.87 1.00 -9.53
C ASN A 97 -14.83 1.71 -10.42
N ASN A 98 -14.06 0.97 -11.20
CA ASN A 98 -12.97 1.46 -12.07
C ASN A 98 -11.88 2.23 -11.31
N LEU A 99 -11.62 1.87 -10.06
CA LEU A 99 -10.54 2.39 -9.24
C LEU A 99 -9.31 1.50 -9.35
N VAL A 100 -8.13 2.11 -9.45
CA VAL A 100 -6.83 1.44 -9.39
C VAL A 100 -6.51 1.08 -7.94
N VAL A 101 -5.83 -0.05 -7.72
CA VAL A 101 -5.26 -0.42 -6.41
C VAL A 101 -3.76 -0.59 -6.52
N SER A 102 -3.02 0.09 -5.65
CA SER A 102 -1.59 -0.11 -5.46
C SER A 102 -1.27 -0.42 -4.02
N VAL A 103 -0.13 -1.08 -3.78
CA VAL A 103 0.33 -1.44 -2.45
C VAL A 103 1.81 -1.16 -2.31
N ASP A 104 2.19 -0.52 -1.21
CA ASP A 104 3.58 -0.24 -0.87
C ASP A 104 4.20 -1.42 -0.11
N ASN A 105 5.44 -1.73 -0.46
CA ASN A 105 6.19 -2.82 0.15
C ASN A 105 7.62 -2.36 0.48
N PRO A 106 8.18 -2.81 1.60
CA PRO A 106 9.61 -2.69 1.83
C PRO A 106 10.39 -3.46 0.75
N VAL A 107 11.66 -3.13 0.55
CA VAL A 107 12.56 -3.94 -0.28
C VAL A 107 12.52 -5.40 0.19
N PRO A 108 12.51 -6.39 -0.76
CA PRO A 108 12.51 -7.80 -0.41
C PRO A 108 13.70 -8.19 0.47
N GLU A 109 13.39 -8.77 1.62
CA GLU A 109 14.34 -9.32 2.57
C GLU A 109 13.70 -10.57 3.23
N ASP A 110 14.52 -11.47 3.81
CA ASP A 110 14.00 -12.70 4.41
C ASP A 110 12.90 -12.42 5.45
N PHE A 111 13.09 -11.38 6.28
CA PHE A 111 12.15 -10.99 7.32
C PHE A 111 10.90 -10.25 6.80
N THR A 112 10.84 -9.91 5.51
CA THR A 112 9.67 -9.29 4.86
C THR A 112 8.93 -10.26 3.93
N SER A 113 9.27 -11.54 3.93
CA SER A 113 8.68 -12.56 3.04
C SER A 113 7.17 -12.72 3.24
N HIS A 114 6.65 -12.45 4.44
CA HIS A 114 5.23 -12.52 4.78
C HIS A 114 4.34 -11.47 4.07
N TYR A 115 4.94 -10.48 3.39
CA TYR A 115 4.19 -9.59 2.52
C TYR A 115 3.69 -10.30 1.25
N ASP A 116 4.32 -11.42 0.84
CA ASP A 116 3.90 -12.25 -0.30
C ASP A 116 3.65 -11.42 -1.57
N ARG A 117 4.70 -10.74 -2.04
CA ARG A 117 4.66 -9.83 -3.20
C ARG A 117 4.16 -10.51 -4.47
N LYS A 118 4.44 -11.82 -4.59
CA LYS A 118 3.96 -12.63 -5.71
C LYS A 118 2.44 -12.67 -5.75
N GLU A 119 1.80 -13.01 -4.63
CA GLU A 119 0.34 -13.04 -4.55
C GLU A 119 -0.26 -11.63 -4.63
N GLN A 120 0.39 -10.62 -4.04
CA GLN A 120 -0.03 -9.23 -4.21
C GLN A 120 -0.05 -8.84 -5.68
N GLY A 121 1.01 -9.14 -6.45
CA GLY A 121 1.11 -8.85 -7.88
C GLY A 121 0.06 -9.52 -8.75
N LEU A 122 -0.66 -10.54 -8.24
CA LEU A 122 -1.80 -11.15 -8.93
C LEU A 122 -3.12 -10.40 -8.70
N VAL A 123 -3.25 -9.68 -7.59
CA VAL A 123 -4.53 -9.10 -7.16
C VAL A 123 -4.60 -7.58 -7.27
N VAL A 124 -3.49 -6.85 -7.09
CA VAL A 124 -3.45 -5.38 -7.24
C VAL A 124 -2.98 -4.97 -8.63
N ASP A 125 -3.21 -3.71 -9.01
CA ASP A 125 -2.75 -3.18 -10.29
C ASP A 125 -1.25 -2.88 -10.27
N TYR A 126 -0.74 -2.35 -9.13
CA TYR A 126 0.67 -2.02 -8.96
C TYR A 126 1.20 -2.41 -7.59
N VAL A 127 2.39 -2.97 -7.58
CA VAL A 127 3.22 -3.19 -6.39
C VAL A 127 4.33 -2.15 -6.40
N ILE A 128 4.36 -1.31 -5.38
CA ILE A 128 5.36 -0.26 -5.22
C ILE A 128 6.43 -0.77 -4.27
N ILE A 129 7.70 -0.63 -4.64
CA ILE A 129 8.83 -0.96 -3.78
C ILE A 129 9.36 0.34 -3.21
N MET A 130 9.42 0.45 -1.91
CA MET A 130 10.04 1.57 -1.20
C MET A 130 11.57 1.38 -1.20
N GLY A 131 12.24 1.85 -2.26
CA GLY A 131 13.69 1.72 -2.46
C GLY A 131 14.48 2.72 -1.61
N TYR A 132 14.20 2.78 -0.30
CA TYR A 132 14.83 3.66 0.68
C TYR A 132 14.77 3.02 2.08
N ASP A 133 15.39 3.69 3.05
CA ASP A 133 15.56 3.22 4.42
C ASP A 133 16.44 1.96 4.55
N GLU A 134 17.43 1.80 3.64
CA GLU A 134 18.54 0.83 3.79
C GLU A 134 19.24 1.02 5.14
N HIS A 135 19.46 2.31 5.52
CA HIS A 135 19.88 2.71 6.85
C HIS A 135 18.93 3.79 7.37
N TYR A 136 18.44 3.60 8.58
CA TYR A 136 17.41 4.44 9.20
C TYR A 136 17.80 4.81 10.64
N VAL A 137 16.99 5.63 11.31
CA VAL A 137 17.25 6.04 12.70
C VAL A 137 17.23 4.81 13.62
N GLY A 138 18.38 4.48 14.19
CA GLY A 138 18.57 3.31 15.06
C GLY A 138 19.31 2.14 14.41
N SER A 139 19.57 2.18 13.11
CA SER A 139 20.44 1.24 12.42
C SER A 139 21.91 1.72 12.40
N ASP A 140 22.81 0.93 11.82
CA ASP A 140 24.17 1.37 11.54
C ASP A 140 24.17 2.55 10.56
N ALA A 141 25.20 3.41 10.62
CA ALA A 141 25.34 4.53 9.71
C ALA A 141 25.64 4.06 8.27
N GLY A 142 24.89 4.60 7.32
CA GLY A 142 25.06 4.26 5.91
C GLY A 142 24.21 5.12 4.99
N SER A 143 24.12 4.73 3.73
CA SER A 143 23.26 5.36 2.74
C SER A 143 21.79 5.06 3.03
N VAL A 144 20.91 6.02 2.81
CA VAL A 144 19.46 5.78 2.89
C VAL A 144 18.96 4.89 1.74
N ALA A 145 19.68 4.90 0.61
CA ALA A 145 19.37 4.12 -0.58
C ALA A 145 20.63 3.99 -1.46
N SER A 146 21.46 3.00 -1.20
CA SER A 146 22.59 2.73 -2.07
C SER A 146 22.13 2.10 -3.39
N LEU A 147 22.77 2.49 -4.49
CA LEU A 147 22.37 1.97 -5.81
C LEU A 147 22.40 0.43 -5.88
N PRO A 148 23.44 -0.28 -5.38
CA PRO A 148 23.44 -1.73 -5.43
C PRO A 148 22.32 -2.40 -4.65
N TRP A 149 21.94 -1.84 -3.49
CA TRP A 149 20.83 -2.36 -2.67
C TRP A 149 19.48 -2.12 -3.35
N VAL A 150 19.26 -0.94 -3.92
CA VAL A 150 18.04 -0.63 -4.67
C VAL A 150 17.92 -1.50 -5.91
N GLU A 151 19.01 -1.67 -6.69
CA GLU A 151 19.03 -2.54 -7.88
C GLU A 151 18.72 -3.99 -7.51
N GLN A 152 19.25 -4.51 -6.41
CA GLN A 152 18.93 -5.86 -5.93
C GLN A 152 17.46 -5.97 -5.55
N GLY A 153 16.94 -5.00 -4.80
CA GLY A 153 15.53 -4.97 -4.42
C GLY A 153 14.57 -4.95 -5.61
N VAL A 154 14.91 -4.21 -6.66
CA VAL A 154 14.15 -4.22 -7.92
C VAL A 154 14.22 -5.59 -8.59
N GLN A 155 15.42 -6.19 -8.69
CA GLN A 155 15.58 -7.51 -9.32
C GLN A 155 14.80 -8.59 -8.57
N ASP A 156 14.85 -8.60 -7.25
CA ASP A 156 14.11 -9.56 -6.43
C ASP A 156 12.60 -9.38 -6.55
N THR A 157 12.14 -8.13 -6.64
CA THR A 157 10.70 -7.86 -6.83
C THR A 157 10.22 -8.28 -8.21
N ILE A 158 10.95 -7.97 -9.29
CA ILE A 158 10.50 -8.34 -10.65
C ILE A 158 10.64 -9.85 -10.94
N ALA A 159 11.32 -10.59 -10.07
CA ALA A 159 11.28 -12.05 -10.10
C ALA A 159 9.93 -12.61 -9.63
N GLU A 160 9.17 -11.86 -8.85
CA GLU A 160 7.86 -12.25 -8.30
C GLU A 160 6.69 -11.51 -8.96
N VAL A 161 6.88 -10.23 -9.26
CA VAL A 161 5.87 -9.33 -9.85
C VAL A 161 6.33 -8.88 -11.22
N THR A 162 5.44 -8.85 -12.22
CA THR A 162 5.85 -8.41 -13.56
C THR A 162 6.31 -6.96 -13.57
N PRO A 163 7.31 -6.58 -14.41
CA PRO A 163 7.82 -5.21 -14.46
C PRO A 163 6.74 -4.16 -14.74
N GLU A 164 5.73 -4.50 -15.53
CA GLU A 164 4.62 -3.60 -15.89
C GLU A 164 3.72 -3.24 -14.70
N ARG A 165 3.77 -4.04 -13.63
CA ARG A 165 3.04 -3.83 -12.38
C ARG A 165 3.93 -3.37 -11.23
N THR A 166 5.22 -3.17 -11.48
CA THR A 166 6.18 -2.77 -10.46
C THR A 166 6.50 -1.28 -10.58
N ILE A 167 6.42 -0.56 -9.48
CA ILE A 167 6.83 0.85 -9.37
C ILE A 167 7.96 0.93 -8.34
N LEU A 168 9.06 1.60 -8.68
CA LEU A 168 10.12 1.90 -7.72
C LEU A 168 9.90 3.30 -7.14
N ALA A 169 9.69 3.36 -5.83
CA ALA A 169 9.73 4.60 -5.07
C ALA A 169 11.18 4.89 -4.64
N ILE A 170 11.61 6.13 -4.79
CA ILE A 170 12.96 6.59 -4.43
C ILE A 170 12.88 7.72 -3.41
N PRO A 171 13.89 7.89 -2.52
CA PRO A 171 13.90 8.97 -1.55
C PRO A 171 14.06 10.32 -2.25
N PHE A 172 13.39 11.32 -1.70
CA PHE A 172 13.42 12.69 -2.22
C PHE A 172 13.93 13.70 -1.15
N TYR A 173 14.66 13.23 -0.17
CA TYR A 173 15.26 13.99 0.94
C TYR A 173 16.75 13.69 1.11
#